data_f09034f1729960bc7e08edff58fcca72
#
_entry.id   f09034f1729960bc7e08edff58fcca72
#
_cell.length_a   1.000
_cell.length_b   1.000
_cell.length_c   1.000
_cell.angle_alpha   90.00
_cell.angle_beta   90.00
_cell.angle_gamma   90.00
#
_symmetry.space_group_name_H-M   'P 1'
#
loop_
_entity.id
_entity.type
_entity.pdbx_description
1 polymer ?
#
loop_
_entity_poly.entity_id
_entity_poly.type
_entity_poly.pdbx_seq_one_letter_code
_entity_poly.pdbx_strand_id
1 'polypeptide(L)'
;MNTDRTNTSVRYLSLAWIRELTHEVAASATLADLSHTHRIGVTQTVIDGPEGDVIYHLQVGDGVASFGAGAADPEDIRMEQDWASAVAVAIGELNAQEAFVTGRIRLHGDQQLLMAAQPVFGALDAVFSAVRDRTRYE
;
A
#
# COMPACT_ATOMS: atom_id res chain seq x y z
N MET A 1 -32.95 -2.53 -1.00
CA MET A 1 -32.26 -2.12 -1.27
C MET A 1 -31.13 -2.23 -0.99
N ASN A 2 -30.63 -2.19 -1.30
CA ASN A 2 -29.57 -2.38 -1.01
C ASN A 2 -28.74 -1.30 -0.79
N THR A 3 -29.04 -0.56 0.10
CA THR A 3 -28.25 0.53 0.54
C THR A 3 -26.97 0.11 1.14
N ASP A 4 -26.83 -1.14 1.43
CA ASP A 4 -25.63 -1.63 2.06
C ASP A 4 -24.40 -1.38 1.22
N ARG A 5 -24.55 -1.31 -0.07
CA ARG A 5 -23.41 -1.06 -0.90
C ARG A 5 -22.88 0.32 -0.77
N THR A 6 -23.72 1.29 -0.49
CA THR A 6 -23.27 2.65 -0.30
C THR A 6 -22.58 2.83 1.02
N ASN A 7 -22.80 1.88 1.95
CA ASN A 7 -22.20 1.94 3.25
C ASN A 7 -21.08 0.93 3.42
N THR A 8 -20.56 0.40 2.32
CA THR A 8 -19.51 -0.58 2.39
C THR A 8 -18.15 0.08 2.55
N SER A 9 -18.04 0.98 3.52
CA SER A 9 -16.75 1.50 3.86
C SER A 9 -15.96 0.44 4.61
N VAL A 10 -14.66 0.42 4.40
CA VAL A 10 -13.76 -0.52 5.06
C VAL A 10 -12.87 0.23 6.02
N ARG A 11 -12.50 -0.41 7.11
CA ARG A 11 -11.60 0.20 8.06
C ARG A 11 -10.17 0.03 7.58
N TYR A 12 -9.40 1.12 7.63
CA TYR A 12 -8.02 1.15 7.14
C TYR A 12 -7.20 0.03 7.78
N LEU A 13 -6.48 -0.70 6.95
CA LEU A 13 -5.62 -1.82 7.32
C LEU A 13 -6.35 -3.03 7.90
N SER A 14 -7.68 -3.09 7.80
CA SER A 14 -8.42 -4.30 8.13
C SER A 14 -8.27 -5.32 7.00
N LEU A 15 -8.64 -6.57 7.25
CA LEU A 15 -8.66 -7.58 6.19
C LEU A 15 -9.57 -7.17 5.04
N ALA A 16 -10.69 -6.51 5.35
CA ALA A 16 -11.59 -6.01 4.30
C ALA A 16 -10.91 -4.98 3.43
N TRP A 17 -10.14 -4.07 4.04
CA TRP A 17 -9.38 -3.08 3.30
C TRP A 17 -8.32 -3.74 2.40
N ILE A 18 -7.61 -4.72 2.95
CA ILE A 18 -6.60 -5.45 2.17
C ILE A 18 -7.24 -6.15 0.97
N ARG A 19 -8.42 -6.73 1.16
CA ARG A 19 -9.14 -7.39 0.05
C ARG A 19 -9.58 -6.39 -1.01
N GLU A 20 -10.03 -5.20 -0.60
CA GLU A 20 -10.36 -4.13 -1.55
C GLU A 20 -9.14 -3.78 -2.37
N LEU A 21 -8.01 -3.58 -1.72
CA LEU A 21 -6.77 -3.23 -2.41
C LEU A 21 -6.28 -4.37 -3.29
N THR A 22 -6.41 -5.61 -2.83
CA THR A 22 -6.05 -6.77 -3.63
C THR A 22 -6.80 -6.76 -4.95
N HIS A 23 -8.10 -6.48 -4.88
CA HIS A 23 -8.95 -6.43 -6.06
C HIS A 23 -8.59 -5.26 -6.97
N GLU A 24 -8.42 -4.07 -6.38
CA GLU A 24 -8.14 -2.86 -7.16
C GLU A 24 -6.76 -2.91 -7.82
N VAL A 25 -5.77 -3.45 -7.13
CA VAL A 25 -4.43 -3.61 -7.69
C VAL A 25 -4.47 -4.59 -8.85
N ALA A 26 -5.17 -5.71 -8.68
CA ALA A 26 -5.29 -6.70 -9.75
C ALA A 26 -6.00 -6.14 -10.97
N ALA A 27 -6.91 -5.20 -10.76
CA ALA A 27 -7.67 -4.57 -11.84
C ALA A 27 -6.97 -3.36 -12.47
N SER A 28 -5.84 -2.93 -11.91
CA SER A 28 -5.15 -1.73 -12.40
C SER A 28 -4.39 -2.02 -13.70
N ALA A 29 -4.84 -1.43 -14.79
CA ALA A 29 -4.16 -1.57 -16.07
C ALA A 29 -2.77 -0.93 -16.03
N THR A 30 -2.62 0.18 -15.31
CA THR A 30 -1.34 0.87 -15.17
C THR A 30 -0.31 0.00 -14.46
N LEU A 31 -0.71 -0.63 -13.36
CA LEU A 31 0.20 -1.52 -12.63
C LEU A 31 0.55 -2.76 -13.45
N ALA A 32 -0.43 -3.33 -14.14
CA ALA A 32 -0.17 -4.47 -15.01
C ALA A 32 0.84 -4.12 -16.10
N ASP A 33 0.70 -2.94 -16.68
CA ASP A 33 1.60 -2.47 -17.72
C ASP A 33 3.01 -2.28 -17.18
N LEU A 34 3.13 -1.63 -16.02
CA LEU A 34 4.43 -1.40 -15.39
C LEU A 34 5.10 -2.70 -14.95
N SER A 35 4.32 -3.75 -14.67
CA SER A 35 4.86 -5.02 -14.24
C SER A 35 5.65 -5.75 -15.34
N HIS A 36 5.54 -5.31 -16.58
CA HIS A 36 6.33 -5.87 -17.67
C HIS A 36 7.76 -5.33 -17.67
N THR A 37 7.98 -4.16 -17.06
CA THR A 37 9.29 -3.52 -17.06
C THR A 37 9.87 -3.32 -15.66
N HIS A 38 9.08 -3.59 -14.63
CA HIS A 38 9.52 -3.41 -13.24
C HIS A 38 9.29 -4.71 -12.46
N ARG A 39 10.21 -5.01 -11.56
CA ARG A 39 10.08 -6.15 -10.67
C ARG A 39 10.49 -5.70 -9.28
N ILE A 40 9.54 -5.75 -8.35
CA ILE A 40 9.82 -5.34 -6.98
C ILE A 40 8.81 -6.00 -6.03
N GLY A 41 9.32 -6.47 -4.88
CA GLY A 41 8.49 -6.94 -3.78
C GLY A 41 8.67 -6.00 -2.60
N VAL A 42 7.58 -5.41 -2.14
CA VAL A 42 7.60 -4.43 -1.05
C VAL A 42 6.73 -4.93 0.09
N THR A 43 7.31 -5.01 1.29
CA THR A 43 6.56 -5.33 2.50
C THR A 43 6.33 -4.04 3.27
N GLN A 44 5.09 -3.83 3.70
CA GLN A 44 4.73 -2.72 4.56
C GLN A 44 4.37 -3.27 5.93
N THR A 45 4.97 -2.73 6.97
CA THR A 45 4.65 -3.07 8.35
C THR A 45 4.14 -1.79 9.02
N VAL A 46 2.93 -1.86 9.56
CA VAL A 46 2.35 -0.77 10.33
C VAL A 46 2.16 -1.26 11.76
N ILE A 47 2.84 -0.59 12.69
CA ILE A 47 2.82 -0.98 14.10
C ILE A 47 1.87 -0.08 14.89
N ASP A 48 1.46 -0.57 16.06
CA ASP A 48 0.62 0.18 17.00
C ASP A 48 -0.75 0.57 16.43
N GLY A 49 -1.30 -0.27 15.57
CA GLY A 49 -2.65 -0.08 15.06
C GLY A 49 -3.71 -0.43 16.11
N PRO A 50 -4.97 -0.07 15.84
CA PRO A 50 -6.06 -0.33 16.79
C PRO A 50 -6.25 -1.81 17.12
N GLU A 51 -5.86 -2.69 16.21
CA GLU A 51 -5.99 -4.13 16.41
C GLU A 51 -4.65 -4.83 16.35
N GLY A 52 -3.56 -4.09 16.55
CA GLY A 52 -2.22 -4.63 16.55
C GLY A 52 -1.46 -4.27 15.29
N ASP A 53 -0.36 -4.96 15.06
CA ASP A 53 0.51 -4.70 13.92
C ASP A 53 -0.09 -5.35 12.67
N VAL A 54 0.09 -4.68 11.54
CA VAL A 54 -0.42 -5.16 10.25
C VAL A 54 0.74 -5.25 9.27
N ILE A 55 0.84 -6.36 8.56
CA ILE A 55 1.83 -6.56 7.52
C ILE A 55 1.10 -6.87 6.22
N TYR A 56 1.44 -6.14 5.18
CA TYR A 56 0.88 -6.39 3.86
C TYR A 56 1.96 -6.13 2.81
N HIS A 57 1.68 -6.52 1.56
CA HIS A 57 2.70 -6.44 0.52
C HIS A 57 2.14 -6.02 -0.82
N LEU A 58 3.02 -5.45 -1.63
CA LEU A 58 2.83 -5.26 -3.07
C LEU A 58 3.90 -6.07 -3.78
N GLN A 59 3.51 -6.86 -4.77
CA GLN A 59 4.43 -7.65 -5.57
C GLN A 59 4.18 -7.33 -7.03
N VAL A 60 5.22 -6.90 -7.73
CA VAL A 60 5.11 -6.50 -9.14
C VAL A 60 6.19 -7.25 -9.93
N GLY A 61 5.84 -7.77 -11.07
CA GLY A 61 6.79 -8.42 -11.98
C GLY A 61 6.09 -9.41 -12.90
N ASP A 62 6.77 -9.75 -13.99
CA ASP A 62 6.31 -10.74 -14.94
C ASP A 62 4.89 -10.51 -15.48
N GLY A 63 4.51 -9.26 -15.65
CA GLY A 63 3.19 -8.90 -16.17
C GLY A 63 2.08 -8.93 -15.15
N VAL A 64 2.40 -9.11 -13.86
CA VAL A 64 1.41 -9.24 -12.80
C VAL A 64 1.72 -8.28 -11.66
N ALA A 65 0.68 -7.64 -11.12
CA ALA A 65 0.78 -6.87 -9.89
C ALA A 65 -0.21 -7.48 -8.91
N SER A 66 0.25 -7.72 -7.67
CA SER A 66 -0.59 -8.31 -6.64
C SER A 66 -0.38 -7.59 -5.31
N PHE A 67 -1.42 -7.60 -4.48
CA PHE A 67 -1.44 -6.95 -3.18
C PHE A 67 -2.12 -7.92 -2.21
N GLY A 68 -1.60 -8.06 -1.02
CA GLY A 68 -2.19 -9.00 -0.08
C GLY A 68 -1.60 -8.88 1.31
N ALA A 69 -2.14 -9.67 2.24
CA ALA A 69 -1.67 -9.73 3.61
C ALA A 69 -0.33 -10.49 3.65
N GLY A 70 0.49 -10.14 4.63
CA GLY A 70 1.78 -10.80 4.84
C GLY A 70 2.91 -10.13 4.09
N ALA A 71 4.10 -10.72 4.19
CA ALA A 71 5.30 -10.17 3.57
C ALA A 71 5.38 -10.54 2.09
N ALA A 72 6.07 -9.71 1.33
CA ALA A 72 6.38 -10.01 -0.07
C ALA A 72 7.38 -11.16 -0.17
N ASP A 73 7.31 -11.93 -1.26
CA ASP A 73 8.23 -13.03 -1.49
C ASP A 73 8.53 -13.12 -3.00
N PRO A 74 9.72 -12.70 -3.43
CA PRO A 74 10.82 -12.17 -2.60
C PRO A 74 10.56 -10.74 -2.13
N GLU A 75 11.15 -10.43 -0.98
CA GLU A 75 11.06 -9.09 -0.42
C GLU A 75 12.31 -8.32 -0.81
N ASP A 76 12.14 -7.26 -1.58
CA ASP A 76 13.25 -6.38 -1.96
C ASP A 76 13.37 -5.20 -1.02
N ILE A 77 12.24 -4.72 -0.53
CA ILE A 77 12.15 -3.54 0.32
C ILE A 77 11.15 -3.82 1.43
N ARG A 78 11.47 -3.34 2.63
CA ARG A 78 10.55 -3.36 3.76
C ARG A 78 10.43 -1.94 4.29
N MET A 79 9.21 -1.47 4.43
CA MET A 79 8.92 -0.18 5.04
C MET A 79 8.20 -0.40 6.35
N GLU A 80 8.55 0.40 7.36
CA GLU A 80 7.96 0.28 8.68
C GLU A 80 7.55 1.65 9.18
N GLN A 81 6.34 1.76 9.72
CA GLN A 81 5.82 3.00 10.26
C GLN A 81 4.77 2.69 11.31
N ASP A 82 4.48 3.66 12.19
CA ASP A 82 3.41 3.46 13.15
C ASP A 82 2.06 3.85 12.55
N TRP A 83 0.99 3.49 13.25
CA TRP A 83 -0.38 3.75 12.81
C TRP A 83 -0.62 5.23 12.54
N ALA A 84 -0.18 6.10 13.45
CA ALA A 84 -0.42 7.54 13.31
C ALA A 84 0.25 8.09 12.05
N SER A 85 1.47 7.65 11.75
CA SER A 85 2.17 8.07 10.54
C SER A 85 1.49 7.54 9.29
N ALA A 86 1.07 6.27 9.33
CA ALA A 86 0.40 5.65 8.19
C ALA A 86 -0.90 6.37 7.85
N VAL A 87 -1.70 6.69 8.86
CA VAL A 87 -2.95 7.42 8.66
C VAL A 87 -2.67 8.81 8.11
N ALA A 88 -1.71 9.53 8.68
CA ALA A 88 -1.39 10.89 8.25
C ALA A 88 -0.99 10.93 6.77
N VAL A 89 -0.19 9.96 6.33
CA VAL A 89 0.18 9.87 4.92
C VAL A 89 -1.03 9.50 4.07
N ALA A 90 -1.84 8.55 4.53
CA ALA A 90 -2.98 8.06 3.76
C ALA A 90 -4.02 9.14 3.51
N ILE A 91 -4.26 10.02 4.49
CA ILE A 91 -5.25 11.09 4.35
C ILE A 91 -4.66 12.40 3.80
N GLY A 92 -3.37 12.39 3.48
CA GLY A 92 -2.74 13.54 2.85
C GLY A 92 -2.24 14.61 3.81
N GLU A 93 -2.26 14.37 5.13
CA GLU A 93 -1.76 15.33 6.10
C GLU A 93 -0.24 15.33 6.21
N LEU A 94 0.40 14.25 5.82
CA LEU A 94 1.85 14.12 5.87
C LEU A 94 2.33 13.61 4.53
N ASN A 95 3.32 14.29 3.97
CA ASN A 95 3.93 13.84 2.74
C ASN A 95 4.81 12.62 3.03
N ALA A 96 4.70 11.58 2.21
CA ALA A 96 5.45 10.34 2.42
C ALA A 96 6.97 10.57 2.40
N GLN A 97 7.43 11.46 1.53
CA GLN A 97 8.85 11.77 1.42
C GLN A 97 9.35 12.45 2.68
N GLU A 98 8.56 13.39 3.21
CA GLU A 98 8.87 14.05 4.46
C GLU A 98 8.89 13.06 5.62
N ALA A 99 7.93 12.13 5.65
CA ALA A 99 7.88 11.09 6.67
C ALA A 99 9.14 10.22 6.64
N PHE A 100 9.63 9.91 5.45
CA PHE A 100 10.85 9.15 5.29
C PHE A 100 12.07 9.93 5.81
N VAL A 101 12.19 11.19 5.40
CA VAL A 101 13.33 12.03 5.77
C VAL A 101 13.38 12.26 7.29
N THR A 102 12.23 12.39 7.94
CA THR A 102 12.16 12.64 9.37
C THR A 102 12.20 11.35 10.21
N GLY A 103 12.31 10.19 9.55
CA GLY A 103 12.41 8.91 10.25
C GLY A 103 11.08 8.33 10.71
N ARG A 104 9.97 8.90 10.32
CA ARG A 104 8.64 8.36 10.64
C ARG A 104 8.33 7.11 9.82
N ILE A 105 8.90 7.01 8.61
CA ILE A 105 8.88 5.80 7.82
C ILE A 105 10.31 5.30 7.74
N ARG A 106 10.55 4.08 8.17
CA ARG A 106 11.87 3.44 8.09
C ARG A 106 11.89 2.51 6.91
N LEU A 107 12.97 2.58 6.16
CA LEU A 107 13.14 1.80 4.94
C LEU A 107 14.32 0.84 5.11
N HIS A 108 14.10 -0.41 4.75
CA HIS A 108 15.16 -1.43 4.72
C HIS A 108 15.14 -2.06 3.33
N GLY A 109 16.33 -2.28 2.77
CA GLY A 109 16.47 -2.96 1.49
C GLY A 109 17.14 -2.12 0.43
N ASP A 110 16.85 -2.44 -0.83
CA ASP A 110 17.55 -1.86 -1.98
C ASP A 110 16.95 -0.51 -2.37
N GLN A 111 17.64 0.56 -1.96
CA GLN A 111 17.18 1.91 -2.25
C GLN A 111 17.24 2.26 -3.73
N GLN A 112 18.17 1.67 -4.46
CA GLN A 112 18.25 1.92 -5.90
C GLN A 112 17.05 1.32 -6.62
N LEU A 113 16.63 0.14 -6.19
CA LEU A 113 15.45 -0.49 -6.74
C LEU A 113 14.20 0.32 -6.40
N LEU A 114 14.14 0.89 -5.20
CA LEU A 114 13.05 1.77 -4.80
C LEU A 114 12.96 2.97 -5.73
N MET A 115 14.08 3.59 -6.03
CA MET A 115 14.09 4.75 -6.93
C MET A 115 13.69 4.38 -8.34
N ALA A 116 14.16 3.23 -8.82
CA ALA A 116 13.79 2.76 -10.15
C ALA A 116 12.32 2.42 -10.27
N ALA A 117 11.67 2.09 -9.15
CA ALA A 117 10.27 1.69 -9.12
C ALA A 117 9.31 2.85 -8.81
N GLN A 118 9.77 4.09 -8.86
CA GLN A 118 8.90 5.25 -8.59
C GLN A 118 7.60 5.25 -9.40
N PRO A 119 7.61 4.89 -10.69
CA PRO A 119 6.35 4.82 -11.43
C PRO A 119 5.36 3.81 -10.83
N VAL A 120 5.86 2.71 -10.27
CA VAL A 120 5.01 1.71 -9.62
C VAL A 120 4.33 2.31 -8.38
N PHE A 121 5.09 3.05 -7.58
CA PHE A 121 4.54 3.68 -6.38
C PHE A 121 3.54 4.78 -6.73
N GLY A 122 3.78 5.52 -7.81
CA GLY A 122 2.82 6.51 -8.29
C GLY A 122 1.51 5.87 -8.72
N ALA A 123 1.59 4.74 -9.41
CA ALA A 123 0.39 4.01 -9.83
C ALA A 123 -0.34 3.42 -8.63
N LEU A 124 0.41 2.92 -7.63
CA LEU A 124 -0.19 2.40 -6.41
C LEU A 124 -0.91 3.49 -5.63
N ASP A 125 -0.32 4.69 -5.57
CA ASP A 125 -0.94 5.82 -4.89
C ASP A 125 -2.28 6.17 -5.55
N ALA A 126 -2.38 6.08 -6.87
CA ALA A 126 -3.63 6.31 -7.58
C ALA A 126 -4.68 5.27 -7.19
N VAL A 127 -4.28 4.01 -7.00
CA VAL A 127 -5.19 2.97 -6.54
C VAL A 127 -5.67 3.26 -5.12
N PHE A 128 -4.76 3.67 -4.23
CA PHE A 128 -5.13 4.04 -2.87
C PHE A 128 -6.11 5.21 -2.86
N SER A 129 -5.89 6.20 -3.72
CA SER A 129 -6.79 7.34 -3.83
C SER A 129 -8.20 6.92 -4.24
N ALA A 130 -8.31 5.94 -5.13
CA ALA A 130 -9.60 5.44 -5.58
C ALA A 130 -10.37 4.75 -4.45
N VAL A 131 -9.65 4.17 -3.48
CA VAL A 131 -10.27 3.47 -2.35
C VAL A 131 -10.47 4.39 -1.15
N ARG A 132 -9.80 5.55 -1.15
CA ARG A 132 -9.81 6.47 0.01
C ARG A 132 -11.21 6.84 0.46
N ASP A 133 -12.10 7.12 -0.46
CA ASP A 133 -13.48 7.55 -0.13
C ASP A 133 -14.29 6.45 0.54
N ARG A 134 -13.86 5.20 0.40
CA ARG A 134 -14.52 4.05 1.01
C ARG A 134 -13.79 3.57 2.26
N THR A 135 -12.78 4.30 2.73
CA THR A 135 -11.92 3.86 3.83
C THR A 135 -12.16 4.72 5.06
N ARG A 136 -12.32 4.08 6.20
CA ARG A 136 -12.42 4.75 7.49
C ARG A 136 -11.08 4.64 8.20
N TYR A 137 -10.53 5.78 8.59
CA TYR A 137 -9.21 5.85 9.23
C TYR A 137 -9.36 6.00 10.75
N GLU A 138 -9.94 4.97 11.37
CA GLU A 138 -10.21 5.03 12.80
C GLU A 138 -9.69 3.80 13.56
#